data_981f16b409baafc581397fc73593d54d
#
_entry.id   981f16b409baafc581397fc73593d54d
#
_cell.length_a   1.000
_cell.length_b   1.000
_cell.length_c   1.000
_cell.angle_alpha   90.00
_cell.angle_beta   90.00
_cell.angle_gamma   90.00
#
_symmetry.space_group_name_H-M   'P 1'
#
loop_
_entity.id
_entity.type
_entity.pdbx_description
1 polymer ?
#
loop_
_entity_poly.entity_id
_entity_poly.type
_entity_poly.pdbx_seq_one_letter_code
_entity_poly.pdbx_strand_id
1 'polypeptide(L)'
;MNSQLSIRGLTKKFEAGTPNEKIALNKVDLEVQKGEFITLLGSNGAGKSTLFNAILGKFLPDEGRILLDGEDITYQKDYKRALNIGCLFQNPLRGTAPNMTIEENLALAYTRKASRSFFALNQKDSDYFRQILASLDMGLEDRMKTRMGLLSGGQRQAAALLMATIARPKLLLLDEHTAALDPASSRKVLEVTKQIIAEDGLTALMITHDMEQALRLGSRTLMMDSGRIVLDIQGEERARMSPRELAELFGKKAREGLSDRTMLAL
;
A
#
# COMPACT_ATOMS: atom_id res chain seq x y z
N MET A 1 -1.57 23.11 -5.06
CA MET A 1 -2.13 21.78 -4.84
C MET A 1 -1.33 21.13 -3.72
N ASN A 2 -1.99 20.55 -2.71
CA ASN A 2 -1.29 20.00 -1.53
C ASN A 2 -0.90 18.54 -1.81
N SER A 3 0.38 18.31 -2.13
CA SER A 3 0.93 16.97 -2.29
C SER A 3 0.91 16.23 -0.94
N GLN A 4 0.29 15.04 -0.90
CA GLN A 4 0.27 14.21 0.31
C GLN A 4 1.57 13.41 0.45
N LEU A 5 2.11 12.89 -0.66
CA LEU A 5 3.40 12.24 -0.73
C LEU A 5 4.20 12.85 -1.87
N SER A 6 5.44 13.27 -1.59
CA SER A 6 6.40 13.75 -2.60
C SER A 6 7.69 12.95 -2.48
N ILE A 7 8.09 12.32 -3.55
CA ILE A 7 9.34 11.56 -3.67
C ILE A 7 10.17 12.22 -4.75
N ARG A 8 11.44 12.54 -4.46
CA ARG A 8 12.32 13.26 -5.38
C ARG A 8 13.67 12.57 -5.50
N GLY A 9 13.98 12.11 -6.70
CA GLY A 9 15.26 11.51 -7.06
C GLY A 9 15.62 10.27 -6.24
N LEU A 10 14.62 9.50 -5.77
CA LEU A 10 14.83 8.42 -4.81
C LEU A 10 15.64 7.28 -5.45
N THR A 11 16.80 6.99 -4.89
CA THR A 11 17.72 5.94 -5.35
C THR A 11 18.01 4.96 -4.23
N LYS A 12 17.98 3.65 -4.56
CA LYS A 12 18.39 2.58 -3.65
C LYS A 12 19.19 1.53 -4.39
N LYS A 13 20.40 1.29 -3.88
CA LYS A 13 21.29 0.21 -4.31
C LYS A 13 21.41 -0.82 -3.20
N PHE A 14 21.36 -2.08 -3.55
CA PHE A 14 21.70 -3.17 -2.66
C PHE A 14 23.05 -3.76 -3.07
N GLU A 15 23.83 -4.21 -2.10
CA GLU A 15 25.17 -4.78 -2.29
C GLU A 15 26.12 -3.87 -3.09
N ALA A 16 26.03 -2.54 -2.81
CA ALA A 16 26.82 -1.53 -3.50
C ALA A 16 28.33 -1.82 -3.42
N GLY A 17 29.03 -1.66 -4.56
CA GLY A 17 30.46 -1.91 -4.67
C GLY A 17 30.85 -3.39 -4.76
N THR A 18 29.90 -4.30 -4.92
CA THR A 18 30.13 -5.73 -5.15
C THR A 18 29.70 -6.15 -6.55
N PRO A 19 30.17 -7.32 -7.06
CA PRO A 19 29.70 -7.86 -8.33
C PRO A 19 28.17 -8.10 -8.40
N ASN A 20 27.49 -8.16 -7.25
CA ASN A 20 26.06 -8.37 -7.13
C ASN A 20 25.27 -7.06 -6.94
N GLU A 21 25.89 -5.91 -7.16
CA GLU A 21 25.22 -4.62 -7.03
C GLU A 21 23.94 -4.56 -7.86
N LYS A 22 22.85 -4.23 -7.20
CA LYS A 22 21.53 -4.09 -7.84
C LYS A 22 20.94 -2.73 -7.50
N ILE A 23 20.69 -1.93 -8.54
CA ILE A 23 19.93 -0.67 -8.42
C ILE A 23 18.45 -1.05 -8.38
N ALA A 24 17.84 -1.00 -7.21
CA ALA A 24 16.43 -1.37 -7.01
C ALA A 24 15.47 -0.20 -7.17
N LEU A 25 15.94 1.04 -6.88
CA LEU A 25 15.26 2.31 -7.23
C LEU A 25 16.29 3.20 -7.91
N ASN A 26 15.90 3.83 -9.01
CA ASN A 26 16.79 4.61 -9.85
C ASN A 26 16.18 5.97 -10.16
N LYS A 27 16.48 6.96 -9.30
CA LYS A 27 16.00 8.34 -9.39
C LYS A 27 14.47 8.43 -9.57
N VAL A 28 13.73 7.75 -8.69
CA VAL A 28 12.27 7.76 -8.73
C VAL A 28 11.77 9.10 -8.25
N ASP A 29 10.94 9.74 -9.10
CA ASP A 29 10.15 10.93 -8.78
C ASP A 29 8.67 10.55 -8.77
N LEU A 30 7.92 10.97 -7.73
CA LEU A 30 6.49 10.72 -7.61
C LEU A 30 5.84 11.79 -6.74
N GLU A 31 4.77 12.38 -7.28
CA GLU A 31 3.88 13.27 -6.53
C GLU A 31 2.49 12.63 -6.43
N VAL A 32 1.97 12.51 -5.22
CA VAL A 32 0.64 11.96 -4.92
C VAL A 32 -0.19 13.05 -4.24
N GLN A 33 -1.35 13.34 -4.81
CA GLN A 33 -2.25 14.36 -4.26
C GLN A 33 -3.06 13.81 -3.07
N LYS A 34 -3.49 14.69 -2.18
CA LYS A 34 -4.36 14.29 -1.07
C LYS A 34 -5.68 13.71 -1.58
N GLY A 35 -6.07 12.55 -1.04
CA GLY A 35 -7.27 11.82 -1.46
C GLY A 35 -7.11 11.03 -2.77
N GLU A 36 -5.93 11.05 -3.38
CA GLU A 36 -5.67 10.29 -4.60
C GLU A 36 -5.52 8.80 -4.29
N PHE A 37 -6.16 7.95 -5.08
CA PHE A 37 -5.95 6.50 -5.03
C PHE A 37 -5.22 6.05 -6.30
N ILE A 38 -3.97 5.64 -6.14
CA ILE A 38 -3.06 5.21 -7.23
C ILE A 38 -2.88 3.71 -7.21
N THR A 39 -2.93 3.09 -8.39
CA THR A 39 -2.53 1.70 -8.61
C THR A 39 -1.13 1.63 -9.20
N LEU A 40 -0.28 0.74 -8.70
CA LEU A 40 1.11 0.57 -9.11
C LEU A 40 1.31 -0.84 -9.66
N LEU A 41 1.59 -0.91 -10.96
CA LEU A 41 1.88 -2.13 -11.71
C LEU A 41 3.39 -2.28 -11.97
N GLY A 42 3.80 -3.44 -12.44
CA GLY A 42 5.16 -3.73 -12.87
C GLY A 42 5.52 -5.19 -12.69
N SER A 43 6.55 -5.64 -13.39
CA SER A 43 7.08 -7.01 -13.30
C SER A 43 7.67 -7.33 -11.92
N ASN A 44 7.92 -8.61 -11.66
CA ASN A 44 8.67 -9.02 -10.47
C ASN A 44 10.09 -8.45 -10.55
N GLY A 45 10.55 -7.83 -9.45
CA GLY A 45 11.83 -7.15 -9.42
C GLY A 45 11.86 -5.73 -10.00
N ALA A 46 10.73 -5.17 -10.46
CA ALA A 46 10.63 -3.80 -10.97
C ALA A 46 10.91 -2.70 -9.94
N GLY A 47 10.95 -3.03 -8.63
CA GLY A 47 11.22 -2.07 -7.56
C GLY A 47 9.99 -1.68 -6.73
N LYS A 48 8.78 -2.20 -7.02
CA LYS A 48 7.53 -1.83 -6.33
C LYS A 48 7.60 -1.99 -4.81
N SER A 49 7.90 -3.19 -4.33
CA SER A 49 8.03 -3.44 -2.88
C SER A 49 9.22 -2.72 -2.26
N THR A 50 10.27 -2.44 -3.05
CA THR A 50 11.39 -1.59 -2.60
C THR A 50 10.92 -0.16 -2.39
N LEU A 51 10.10 0.39 -3.29
CA LEU A 51 9.50 1.72 -3.13
C LEU A 51 8.62 1.79 -1.87
N PHE A 52 7.75 0.80 -1.65
CA PHE A 52 6.92 0.73 -0.43
C PHE A 52 7.78 0.64 0.84
N ASN A 53 8.81 -0.20 0.83
CA ASN A 53 9.72 -0.34 1.96
C ASN A 53 10.52 0.94 2.23
N ALA A 54 10.89 1.71 1.19
CA ALA A 54 11.52 3.02 1.33
C ALA A 54 10.56 4.02 2.00
N ILE A 55 9.29 4.09 1.55
CA ILE A 55 8.25 4.94 2.15
C ILE A 55 7.99 4.54 3.61
N LEU A 56 7.95 3.24 3.92
CA LEU A 56 7.78 2.72 5.28
C LEU A 56 9.01 2.93 6.18
N GLY A 57 10.18 3.28 5.63
CA GLY A 57 11.42 3.48 6.39
C GLY A 57 12.09 2.18 6.82
N LYS A 58 11.88 1.08 6.10
CA LYS A 58 12.53 -0.21 6.38
C LYS A 58 14.03 -0.19 6.10
N PHE A 59 14.47 0.74 5.30
CA PHE A 59 15.87 1.08 5.04
C PHE A 59 15.97 2.57 4.66
N LEU A 60 17.18 3.12 4.70
CA LEU A 60 17.45 4.47 4.23
C LEU A 60 17.75 4.45 2.73
N PRO A 61 17.25 5.42 1.94
CA PRO A 61 17.66 5.60 0.56
C PRO A 61 19.14 6.02 0.50
N ASP A 62 19.78 5.78 -0.63
CA ASP A 62 21.14 6.22 -0.87
C ASP A 62 21.15 7.66 -1.40
N GLU A 63 20.13 8.05 -2.16
CA GLU A 63 19.92 9.41 -2.65
C GLU A 63 18.43 9.76 -2.65
N GLY A 64 18.14 11.06 -2.71
CA GLY A 64 16.77 11.57 -2.82
C GLY A 64 16.08 11.84 -1.49
N ARG A 65 14.81 12.21 -1.57
CA ARG A 65 13.99 12.58 -0.40
C ARG A 65 12.58 12.05 -0.50
N ILE A 66 11.97 11.85 0.66
CA ILE A 66 10.56 11.45 0.83
C ILE A 66 9.90 12.44 1.78
N LEU A 67 8.87 13.16 1.29
CA LEU A 67 8.07 14.07 2.09
C LEU A 67 6.65 13.52 2.20
N LEU A 68 6.08 13.56 3.40
CA LEU A 68 4.69 13.20 3.68
C LEU A 68 3.97 14.42 4.28
N ASP A 69 2.96 14.93 3.56
CA ASP A 69 2.21 16.12 3.98
C ASP A 69 3.14 17.33 4.25
N GLY A 70 4.17 17.48 3.41
CA GLY A 70 5.18 18.53 3.49
C GLY A 70 6.32 18.29 4.49
N GLU A 71 6.21 17.29 5.36
CA GLU A 71 7.24 16.92 6.33
C GLU A 71 8.27 15.97 5.69
N ASP A 72 9.57 16.26 5.79
CA ASP A 72 10.64 15.36 5.34
C ASP A 72 10.75 14.17 6.30
N ILE A 73 10.38 13.00 5.82
CA ILE A 73 10.45 11.75 6.56
C ILE A 73 11.62 10.85 6.14
N THR A 74 12.52 11.31 5.27
CA THR A 74 13.58 10.51 4.64
C THR A 74 14.41 9.71 5.64
N TYR A 75 14.77 10.34 6.76
CA TYR A 75 15.57 9.72 7.82
C TYR A 75 14.76 9.38 9.09
N GLN A 76 13.44 9.54 9.03
CA GLN A 76 12.57 9.21 10.15
C GLN A 76 12.48 7.69 10.32
N LYS A 77 12.59 7.22 11.57
CA LYS A 77 12.48 5.78 11.91
C LYS A 77 11.10 5.22 11.57
N ASP A 78 11.03 3.95 11.21
CA ASP A 78 9.84 3.25 10.74
C ASP A 78 8.65 3.33 11.73
N TYR A 79 8.90 3.19 13.05
CA TYR A 79 7.85 3.28 14.07
C TYR A 79 7.20 4.68 14.13
N LYS A 80 7.95 5.76 13.82
CA LYS A 80 7.40 7.12 13.74
C LYS A 80 6.55 7.29 12.48
N ARG A 81 7.01 6.75 11.33
CA ARG A 81 6.25 6.76 10.08
C ARG A 81 4.96 5.95 10.23
N ALA A 82 4.98 4.84 10.95
CA ALA A 82 3.81 4.01 11.22
C ALA A 82 2.67 4.76 11.93
N LEU A 83 2.91 5.91 12.56
CA LEU A 83 1.86 6.76 13.10
C LEU A 83 0.99 7.41 12.01
N ASN A 84 1.58 7.67 10.83
CA ASN A 84 0.95 8.39 9.73
C ASN A 84 0.76 7.54 8.47
N ILE A 85 1.39 6.36 8.40
CA ILE A 85 1.31 5.47 7.24
C ILE A 85 0.66 4.16 7.69
N GLY A 86 -0.51 3.83 7.12
CA GLY A 86 -1.12 2.52 7.21
C GLY A 86 -0.50 1.59 6.17
N CYS A 87 -0.31 0.32 6.49
CA CYS A 87 0.19 -0.65 5.55
C CYS A 87 -0.56 -1.97 5.67
N LEU A 88 -0.99 -2.51 4.52
CA LEU A 88 -1.58 -3.83 4.40
C LEU A 88 -0.66 -4.67 3.52
N PHE A 89 -0.19 -5.78 4.07
CA PHE A 89 0.79 -6.66 3.43
C PHE A 89 0.10 -7.79 2.64
N GLN A 90 0.78 -8.35 1.67
CA GLN A 90 0.36 -9.54 0.92
C GLN A 90 0.03 -10.71 1.85
N ASN A 91 0.86 -10.96 2.88
CA ASN A 91 0.56 -11.93 3.91
C ASN A 91 -0.18 -11.25 5.07
N PRO A 92 -1.48 -11.57 5.31
CA PRO A 92 -2.28 -10.93 6.35
C PRO A 92 -1.81 -11.22 7.79
N LEU A 93 -0.93 -12.20 8.00
CA LEU A 93 -0.29 -12.42 9.30
C LEU A 93 0.74 -11.33 9.64
N ARG A 94 1.29 -10.67 8.62
CA ARG A 94 2.16 -9.50 8.83
C ARG A 94 1.29 -8.31 9.20
N GLY A 95 1.52 -7.71 10.33
CA GLY A 95 0.74 -6.56 10.84
C GLY A 95 -0.44 -6.96 11.73
N THR A 96 -0.64 -8.26 12.03
CA THR A 96 -1.61 -8.73 13.00
C THR A 96 -0.94 -9.57 14.09
N ALA A 97 -1.57 -9.68 15.25
CA ALA A 97 -1.18 -10.58 16.33
C ALA A 97 -2.10 -11.82 16.31
N PRO A 98 -1.70 -12.95 15.68
CA PRO A 98 -2.59 -14.08 15.41
C PRO A 98 -3.17 -14.74 16.67
N ASN A 99 -2.44 -14.69 17.77
CA ASN A 99 -2.85 -15.29 19.06
C ASN A 99 -3.79 -14.38 19.88
N MET A 100 -3.89 -13.10 19.51
CA MET A 100 -4.81 -12.14 20.11
C MET A 100 -6.16 -12.18 19.40
N THR A 101 -7.20 -11.74 20.11
CA THR A 101 -8.57 -11.63 19.55
C THR A 101 -8.65 -10.50 18.52
N ILE A 102 -9.74 -10.47 17.74
CA ILE A 102 -10.02 -9.37 16.80
C ILE A 102 -10.05 -8.03 17.54
N GLU A 103 -10.77 -7.98 18.66
CA GLU A 103 -10.90 -6.77 19.48
C GLU A 103 -9.56 -6.28 20.01
N GLU A 104 -8.71 -7.18 20.51
CA GLU A 104 -7.36 -6.83 21.00
C GLU A 104 -6.47 -6.30 19.85
N ASN A 105 -6.56 -6.89 18.66
CA ASN A 105 -5.84 -6.41 17.48
C ASN A 105 -6.31 -5.00 17.07
N LEU A 106 -7.64 -4.76 17.04
CA LEU A 106 -8.18 -3.42 16.75
C LEU A 106 -7.78 -2.40 17.80
N ALA A 107 -7.78 -2.80 19.07
CA ALA A 107 -7.34 -1.97 20.18
C ALA A 107 -5.89 -1.51 20.06
N LEU A 108 -4.97 -2.43 19.70
CA LEU A 108 -3.56 -2.10 19.42
C LEU A 108 -3.44 -1.08 18.28
N ALA A 109 -4.22 -1.25 17.21
CA ALA A 109 -4.20 -0.34 16.08
C ALA A 109 -4.82 1.03 16.43
N TYR A 110 -5.91 1.04 17.19
CA TYR A 110 -6.64 2.24 17.60
C TYR A 110 -5.83 3.13 18.53
N THR A 111 -5.12 2.54 19.48
CA THR A 111 -4.30 3.27 20.46
C THR A 111 -2.98 3.80 19.90
N ARG A 112 -2.61 3.41 18.67
CA ARG A 112 -1.33 3.77 18.03
C ARG A 112 -1.05 5.29 17.99
N LYS A 113 -2.07 6.12 17.74
CA LYS A 113 -1.96 7.59 17.73
C LYS A 113 -2.41 8.27 19.00
N ALA A 114 -3.15 7.58 19.84
CA ALA A 114 -3.69 8.16 21.05
C ALA A 114 -2.66 8.09 22.19
N SER A 115 -2.61 9.12 23.04
CA SER A 115 -1.97 9.06 24.36
C SER A 115 -2.66 8.06 25.30
N ARG A 116 -3.56 7.23 24.81
CA ARG A 116 -4.33 6.27 25.60
C ARG A 116 -3.56 4.98 25.74
N SER A 117 -3.50 4.46 26.94
CA SER A 117 -3.03 3.11 27.20
C SER A 117 -4.00 2.08 26.60
N PHE A 118 -3.47 1.00 26.07
CA PHE A 118 -4.25 -0.19 25.69
C PHE A 118 -5.23 -0.66 26.80
N PHE A 119 -4.83 -0.52 28.05
CA PHE A 119 -5.65 -0.88 29.22
C PHE A 119 -6.75 0.14 29.57
N ALA A 120 -6.81 1.28 28.89
CA ALA A 120 -7.83 2.31 29.10
C ALA A 120 -9.02 2.20 28.14
N LEU A 121 -9.14 1.09 27.38
CA LEU A 121 -10.28 0.81 26.54
C LEU A 121 -11.53 0.55 27.39
N ASN A 122 -12.64 1.08 26.96
CA ASN A 122 -13.92 0.98 27.63
C ASN A 122 -15.00 0.40 26.72
N GLN A 123 -16.22 0.24 27.25
CA GLN A 123 -17.34 -0.33 26.47
C GLN A 123 -17.63 0.46 25.20
N LYS A 124 -17.49 1.78 25.18
CA LYS A 124 -17.71 2.61 24.00
C LYS A 124 -16.71 2.30 22.87
N ASP A 125 -15.47 2.00 23.22
CA ASP A 125 -14.46 1.60 22.24
C ASP A 125 -14.81 0.22 21.65
N SER A 126 -15.27 -0.72 22.48
CA SER A 126 -15.76 -2.04 22.03
C SER A 126 -16.98 -1.93 21.12
N ASP A 127 -17.93 -1.07 21.45
CA ASP A 127 -19.12 -0.81 20.61
C ASP A 127 -18.72 -0.18 19.28
N TYR A 128 -17.76 0.74 19.28
CA TYR A 128 -17.18 1.30 18.05
C TYR A 128 -16.51 0.23 17.18
N PHE A 129 -15.72 -0.66 17.79
CA PHE A 129 -15.10 -1.77 17.04
C PHE A 129 -16.15 -2.69 16.43
N ARG A 130 -17.22 -3.01 17.15
CA ARG A 130 -18.35 -3.78 16.64
C ARG A 130 -18.99 -3.11 15.43
N GLN A 131 -19.22 -1.81 15.50
CA GLN A 131 -19.82 -1.03 14.41
C GLN A 131 -18.95 -1.05 13.14
N ILE A 132 -17.64 -0.80 13.25
CA ILE A 132 -16.75 -0.83 12.08
C ILE A 132 -16.53 -2.24 11.52
N LEU A 133 -16.61 -3.29 12.35
CA LEU A 133 -16.59 -4.67 11.88
C LEU A 133 -17.87 -5.03 11.12
N ALA A 134 -19.04 -4.56 11.60
CA ALA A 134 -20.31 -4.77 10.93
C ALA A 134 -20.36 -4.15 9.53
N SER A 135 -19.69 -3.00 9.30
CA SER A 135 -19.60 -2.37 7.98
C SER A 135 -18.87 -3.21 6.92
N LEU A 136 -18.09 -4.21 7.34
CA LEU A 136 -17.42 -5.15 6.42
C LEU A 136 -18.39 -6.19 5.83
N ASP A 137 -19.53 -6.42 6.47
CA ASP A 137 -20.52 -7.44 6.08
C ASP A 137 -19.88 -8.83 5.92
N MET A 138 -19.14 -9.26 6.95
CA MET A 138 -18.39 -10.53 7.00
C MET A 138 -18.64 -11.34 8.29
N GLY A 139 -19.58 -10.91 9.14
CA GLY A 139 -19.93 -11.55 10.42
C GLY A 139 -18.82 -11.49 11.46
N LEU A 140 -17.94 -10.49 11.39
CA LEU A 140 -16.82 -10.33 12.35
C LEU A 140 -17.26 -9.61 13.62
N GLU A 141 -18.32 -8.81 13.57
CA GLU A 141 -18.92 -8.08 14.68
C GLU A 141 -19.40 -9.00 15.83
N ASP A 142 -19.82 -10.22 15.49
CA ASP A 142 -20.25 -11.24 16.46
C ASP A 142 -19.12 -12.13 16.95
N ARG A 143 -17.94 -11.98 16.35
CA ARG A 143 -16.75 -12.82 16.61
C ARG A 143 -15.57 -12.06 17.20
N MET A 144 -15.79 -10.91 17.82
CA MET A 144 -14.74 -10.03 18.33
C MET A 144 -13.76 -10.72 19.30
N LYS A 145 -14.24 -11.72 20.05
CA LYS A 145 -13.42 -12.54 20.96
C LYS A 145 -12.72 -13.73 20.29
N THR A 146 -12.94 -13.93 18.99
CA THR A 146 -12.22 -14.98 18.23
C THR A 146 -10.79 -14.53 17.97
N ARG A 147 -9.83 -15.46 18.09
CA ARG A 147 -8.41 -15.17 17.78
C ARG A 147 -8.26 -14.86 16.29
N MET A 148 -7.46 -13.84 15.97
CA MET A 148 -7.19 -13.41 14.59
C MET A 148 -6.68 -14.55 13.71
N GLY A 149 -5.86 -15.45 14.26
CA GLY A 149 -5.32 -16.60 13.55
C GLY A 149 -6.35 -17.64 13.11
N LEU A 150 -7.55 -17.65 13.69
CA LEU A 150 -8.63 -18.60 13.37
C LEU A 150 -9.60 -18.08 12.28
N LEU A 151 -9.38 -16.86 11.79
CA LEU A 151 -10.18 -16.29 10.71
C LEU A 151 -9.80 -16.90 9.36
N SER A 152 -10.74 -16.90 8.41
CA SER A 152 -10.44 -17.17 7.00
C SER A 152 -9.46 -16.13 6.45
N GLY A 153 -8.81 -16.43 5.32
CA GLY A 153 -7.88 -15.47 4.68
C GLY A 153 -8.53 -14.13 4.40
N GLY A 154 -9.71 -14.12 3.79
CA GLY A 154 -10.47 -12.91 3.48
C GLY A 154 -10.91 -12.13 4.71
N GLN A 155 -11.46 -12.83 5.73
CA GLN A 155 -11.85 -12.19 6.99
C GLN A 155 -10.66 -11.55 7.71
N ARG A 156 -9.52 -12.23 7.74
CA ARG A 156 -8.29 -11.70 8.34
C ARG A 156 -7.77 -10.49 7.58
N GLN A 157 -7.83 -10.53 6.26
CA GLN A 157 -7.40 -9.42 5.42
C GLN A 157 -8.29 -8.18 5.61
N ALA A 158 -9.61 -8.37 5.69
CA ALA A 158 -10.55 -7.28 5.96
C ALA A 158 -10.35 -6.68 7.36
N ALA A 159 -10.14 -7.52 8.38
CA ALA A 159 -9.81 -7.03 9.72
C ALA A 159 -8.46 -6.29 9.75
N ALA A 160 -7.44 -6.79 9.04
CA ALA A 160 -6.14 -6.11 8.92
C ALA A 160 -6.25 -4.76 8.19
N LEU A 161 -7.15 -4.64 7.21
CA LEU A 161 -7.45 -3.37 6.56
C LEU A 161 -8.04 -2.34 7.55
N LEU A 162 -9.02 -2.75 8.38
CA LEU A 162 -9.52 -1.88 9.45
C LEU A 162 -8.41 -1.46 10.41
N MET A 163 -7.54 -2.37 10.81
CA MET A 163 -6.38 -2.03 11.65
C MET A 163 -5.45 -1.01 11.00
N ALA A 164 -5.27 -1.08 9.68
CA ALA A 164 -4.45 -0.14 8.94
C ALA A 164 -5.10 1.26 8.83
N THR A 165 -6.43 1.35 8.86
CA THR A 165 -7.19 2.58 8.61
C THR A 165 -7.81 3.20 9.86
N ILE A 166 -8.10 2.44 10.92
CA ILE A 166 -8.79 2.91 12.15
C ILE A 166 -8.16 4.15 12.79
N ALA A 167 -6.83 4.29 12.69
CA ALA A 167 -6.11 5.46 13.18
C ALA A 167 -6.04 6.62 12.17
N ARG A 168 -6.81 6.55 11.07
CA ARG A 168 -6.87 7.54 9.97
C ARG A 168 -5.47 7.95 9.51
N PRO A 169 -4.75 7.09 8.81
CA PRO A 169 -3.41 7.39 8.32
C PRO A 169 -3.46 8.51 7.27
N LYS A 170 -2.36 9.24 7.10
CA LYS A 170 -2.17 10.21 6.01
C LYS A 170 -1.96 9.52 4.65
N LEU A 171 -1.42 8.30 4.68
CA LEU A 171 -1.14 7.47 3.49
C LEU A 171 -1.44 6.01 3.82
N LEU A 172 -2.14 5.32 2.92
CA LEU A 172 -2.40 3.89 2.99
C LEU A 172 -1.61 3.16 1.87
N LEU A 173 -0.78 2.21 2.24
CA LEU A 173 -0.03 1.34 1.33
C LEU A 173 -0.65 -0.06 1.32
N LEU A 174 -1.00 -0.55 0.14
CA LEU A 174 -1.65 -1.85 -0.08
C LEU A 174 -0.73 -2.71 -0.98
N ASP A 175 -0.06 -3.71 -0.41
CA ASP A 175 0.91 -4.54 -1.13
C ASP A 175 0.28 -5.88 -1.50
N GLU A 176 -0.23 -5.99 -2.75
CA GLU A 176 -0.85 -7.22 -3.32
C GLU A 176 -1.80 -7.94 -2.35
N HIS A 177 -2.55 -7.18 -1.59
CA HIS A 177 -3.28 -7.63 -0.39
C HIS A 177 -4.41 -8.63 -0.65
N THR A 178 -4.72 -8.94 -1.91
CA THR A 178 -5.74 -9.93 -2.30
C THR A 178 -5.17 -11.13 -3.07
N ALA A 179 -3.86 -11.14 -3.37
CA ALA A 179 -3.27 -12.15 -4.25
C ALA A 179 -3.32 -13.58 -3.68
N ALA A 180 -3.34 -13.73 -2.35
CA ALA A 180 -3.39 -15.03 -1.68
C ALA A 180 -4.81 -15.51 -1.32
N LEU A 181 -5.86 -14.80 -1.78
CA LEU A 181 -7.25 -15.09 -1.48
C LEU A 181 -7.93 -15.83 -2.63
N ASP A 182 -8.96 -16.60 -2.30
CA ASP A 182 -9.88 -17.12 -3.29
C ASP A 182 -10.64 -16.00 -4.02
N PRO A 183 -11.19 -16.24 -5.23
CA PRO A 183 -11.78 -15.17 -6.03
C PRO A 183 -12.97 -14.44 -5.38
N ALA A 184 -13.76 -15.12 -4.55
CA ALA A 184 -14.92 -14.52 -3.88
C ALA A 184 -14.45 -13.61 -2.75
N SER A 185 -13.55 -14.10 -1.89
CA SER A 185 -12.93 -13.32 -0.82
C SER A 185 -12.15 -12.11 -1.37
N SER A 186 -11.41 -12.29 -2.47
CA SER A 186 -10.67 -11.21 -3.13
C SER A 186 -11.61 -10.08 -3.56
N ARG A 187 -12.71 -10.40 -4.26
CA ARG A 187 -13.70 -9.38 -4.66
C ARG A 187 -14.27 -8.63 -3.47
N LYS A 188 -14.69 -9.34 -2.41
CA LYS A 188 -15.26 -8.70 -1.20
C LYS A 188 -14.25 -7.78 -0.53
N VAL A 189 -12.99 -8.22 -0.36
CA VAL A 189 -11.93 -7.39 0.24
C VAL A 189 -11.65 -6.15 -0.61
N LEU A 190 -11.63 -6.25 -1.95
CA LEU A 190 -11.46 -5.09 -2.84
C LEU A 190 -12.62 -4.10 -2.76
N GLU A 191 -13.87 -4.57 -2.67
CA GLU A 191 -15.03 -3.72 -2.46
C GLU A 191 -14.94 -2.95 -1.15
N VAL A 192 -14.65 -3.64 -0.05
CA VAL A 192 -14.42 -3.02 1.27
C VAL A 192 -13.25 -2.02 1.22
N THR A 193 -12.16 -2.37 0.55
CA THR A 193 -11.02 -1.46 0.37
C THR A 193 -11.43 -0.16 -0.33
N LYS A 194 -12.17 -0.28 -1.44
CA LYS A 194 -12.66 0.87 -2.21
C LYS A 194 -13.61 1.73 -1.36
N GLN A 195 -14.52 1.09 -0.63
CA GLN A 195 -15.47 1.78 0.25
C GLN A 195 -14.74 2.60 1.33
N ILE A 196 -13.85 1.98 2.10
CA ILE A 196 -13.10 2.65 3.18
C ILE A 196 -12.27 3.83 2.65
N ILE A 197 -11.57 3.64 1.51
CA ILE A 197 -10.78 4.72 0.91
C ILE A 197 -11.67 5.91 0.51
N ALA A 198 -12.83 5.63 -0.08
CA ALA A 198 -13.75 6.67 -0.54
C ALA A 198 -14.43 7.40 0.64
N GLU A 199 -14.94 6.67 1.64
CA GLU A 199 -15.66 7.24 2.79
C GLU A 199 -14.74 8.09 3.67
N ASP A 200 -13.52 7.65 3.92
CA ASP A 200 -12.54 8.37 4.75
C ASP A 200 -11.69 9.37 3.96
N GLY A 201 -11.83 9.46 2.63
CA GLY A 201 -11.03 10.32 1.77
C GLY A 201 -9.52 10.04 1.85
N LEU A 202 -9.15 8.76 2.00
CA LEU A 202 -7.76 8.36 2.21
C LEU A 202 -6.93 8.51 0.93
N THR A 203 -5.69 8.96 1.10
CA THR A 203 -4.67 8.85 0.04
C THR A 203 -4.10 7.44 0.06
N ALA A 204 -4.13 6.74 -1.08
CA ALA A 204 -3.73 5.34 -1.14
C ALA A 204 -2.84 5.01 -2.35
N LEU A 205 -1.84 4.15 -2.13
CA LEU A 205 -1.07 3.47 -3.18
C LEU A 205 -1.31 1.97 -3.04
N MET A 206 -1.69 1.31 -4.15
CA MET A 206 -1.92 -0.13 -4.18
C MET A 206 -1.03 -0.79 -5.23
N ILE A 207 -0.19 -1.71 -4.81
CA ILE A 207 0.51 -2.63 -5.72
C ILE A 207 -0.47 -3.72 -6.12
N THR A 208 -0.56 -3.98 -7.42
CA THR A 208 -1.26 -5.12 -8.01
C THR A 208 -0.52 -5.62 -9.23
N HIS A 209 -0.68 -6.91 -9.57
CA HIS A 209 -0.24 -7.49 -10.84
C HIS A 209 -1.40 -7.68 -11.83
N ASP A 210 -2.62 -7.39 -11.39
CA ASP A 210 -3.84 -7.52 -12.18
C ASP A 210 -4.19 -6.18 -12.85
N MET A 211 -4.13 -6.14 -14.17
CA MET A 211 -4.40 -4.94 -14.97
C MET A 211 -5.86 -4.52 -14.95
N GLU A 212 -6.79 -5.46 -14.83
CA GLU A 212 -8.19 -5.15 -14.66
C GLU A 212 -8.46 -4.47 -13.33
N GLN A 213 -7.91 -5.01 -12.24
CA GLN A 213 -8.00 -4.36 -10.93
C GLN A 213 -7.36 -2.98 -10.94
N ALA A 214 -6.21 -2.83 -11.60
CA ALA A 214 -5.52 -1.55 -11.70
C ALA A 214 -6.37 -0.47 -12.37
N LEU A 215 -7.12 -0.81 -13.41
CA LEU A 215 -8.02 0.13 -14.11
C LEU A 215 -9.36 0.34 -13.39
N ARG A 216 -9.86 -0.66 -12.66
CA ARG A 216 -11.13 -0.55 -11.89
C ARG A 216 -11.00 0.23 -10.60
N LEU A 217 -9.79 0.23 -10.00
CA LEU A 217 -9.51 0.86 -8.72
C LEU A 217 -8.68 2.12 -8.92
N GLY A 218 -8.93 3.09 -8.04
CA GLY A 218 -8.20 4.36 -8.06
C GLY A 218 -8.49 5.24 -9.28
N SER A 219 -7.80 6.37 -9.33
CA SER A 219 -7.93 7.42 -10.35
C SER A 219 -6.70 7.54 -11.25
N ARG A 220 -5.57 6.94 -10.86
CA ARG A 220 -4.29 7.01 -11.57
C ARG A 220 -3.59 5.66 -11.52
N THR A 221 -2.92 5.29 -12.61
CA THR A 221 -2.17 4.03 -12.73
C THR A 221 -0.73 4.34 -13.09
N LEU A 222 0.18 3.84 -12.27
CA LEU A 222 1.62 3.90 -12.49
C LEU A 222 2.14 2.53 -12.88
N MET A 223 3.20 2.52 -13.69
CA MET A 223 3.94 1.29 -13.97
C MET A 223 5.41 1.49 -13.68
N MET A 224 5.98 0.53 -12.95
CA MET A 224 7.42 0.47 -12.69
C MET A 224 8.09 -0.60 -13.53
N ASP A 225 9.26 -0.25 -14.04
CA ASP A 225 10.21 -1.20 -14.58
C ASP A 225 11.63 -0.80 -14.17
N SER A 226 12.43 -1.79 -13.78
CA SER A 226 13.85 -1.62 -13.50
C SER A 226 14.18 -0.45 -12.56
N GLY A 227 13.36 -0.29 -11.50
CA GLY A 227 13.53 0.73 -10.49
C GLY A 227 13.09 2.13 -10.90
N ARG A 228 12.38 2.29 -12.03
CA ARG A 228 11.87 3.58 -12.53
C ARG A 228 10.36 3.54 -12.74
N ILE A 229 9.68 4.66 -12.63
CA ILE A 229 8.33 4.83 -13.13
C ILE A 229 8.43 5.08 -14.63
N VAL A 230 7.91 4.15 -15.43
CA VAL A 230 7.98 4.18 -16.90
C VAL A 230 6.67 4.60 -17.55
N LEU A 231 5.58 4.58 -16.78
CA LEU A 231 4.26 4.97 -17.24
C LEU A 231 3.47 5.61 -16.09
N ASP A 232 2.75 6.68 -16.40
CA ASP A 232 1.88 7.42 -15.49
C ASP A 232 0.63 7.86 -16.26
N ILE A 233 -0.51 7.24 -15.96
CA ILE A 233 -1.75 7.41 -16.71
C ILE A 233 -2.86 7.83 -15.75
N GLN A 234 -3.61 8.86 -16.13
CA GLN A 234 -4.74 9.40 -15.36
C GLN A 234 -5.81 10.02 -16.28
N GLY A 235 -6.93 10.41 -15.68
CA GLY A 235 -7.99 11.13 -16.40
C GLY A 235 -8.64 10.31 -17.52
N GLU A 236 -8.99 10.98 -18.61
CA GLU A 236 -9.72 10.37 -19.74
C GLU A 236 -8.96 9.26 -20.45
N GLU A 237 -7.65 9.41 -20.59
CA GLU A 237 -6.81 8.39 -21.22
C GLU A 237 -6.94 7.06 -20.47
N ARG A 238 -6.79 7.11 -19.15
CA ARG A 238 -6.95 5.93 -18.28
C ARG A 238 -8.38 5.37 -18.31
N ALA A 239 -9.39 6.24 -18.29
CA ALA A 239 -10.81 5.83 -18.24
C ALA A 239 -11.27 5.07 -19.49
N ARG A 240 -10.63 5.31 -20.65
CA ARG A 240 -10.93 4.64 -21.93
C ARG A 240 -10.08 3.40 -22.17
N MET A 241 -9.05 3.18 -21.36
CA MET A 241 -8.07 2.12 -21.58
C MET A 241 -8.61 0.75 -21.17
N SER A 242 -8.44 -0.23 -22.03
CA SER A 242 -8.67 -1.64 -21.72
C SER A 242 -7.45 -2.29 -21.06
N PRO A 243 -7.62 -3.40 -20.31
CA PRO A 243 -6.50 -4.16 -19.75
C PRO A 243 -5.49 -4.61 -20.82
N ARG A 244 -5.96 -4.92 -22.03
CA ARG A 244 -5.10 -5.32 -23.16
C ARG A 244 -4.24 -4.17 -23.66
N GLU A 245 -4.82 -3.00 -23.86
CA GLU A 245 -4.09 -1.79 -24.27
C GLU A 245 -3.05 -1.39 -23.23
N LEU A 246 -3.39 -1.49 -21.94
CA LEU A 246 -2.46 -1.25 -20.83
C LEU A 246 -1.27 -2.23 -20.88
N ALA A 247 -1.53 -3.52 -21.15
CA ALA A 247 -0.50 -4.54 -21.29
C ALA A 247 0.42 -4.30 -22.51
N GLU A 248 -0.16 -3.93 -23.65
CA GLU A 248 0.59 -3.60 -24.87
C GLU A 248 1.49 -2.37 -24.67
N LEU A 249 0.94 -1.32 -24.02
CA LEU A 249 1.68 -0.10 -23.69
C LEU A 249 2.86 -0.39 -22.74
N PHE A 250 2.64 -1.22 -21.72
CA PHE A 250 3.71 -1.65 -20.82
C PHE A 250 4.80 -2.43 -21.56
N GLY A 251 4.42 -3.41 -22.38
CA GLY A 251 5.38 -4.19 -23.19
C GLY A 251 6.23 -3.33 -24.12
N LYS A 252 5.65 -2.27 -24.69
CA LYS A 252 6.37 -1.29 -25.51
C LYS A 252 7.38 -0.49 -24.66
N LYS A 253 6.94 0.08 -23.55
CA LYS A 253 7.77 0.90 -22.67
C LYS A 253 8.92 0.12 -22.02
N ALA A 254 8.68 -1.12 -21.61
CA ALA A 254 9.73 -2.00 -21.08
C ALA A 254 10.82 -2.30 -22.13
N ARG A 255 10.46 -2.46 -23.41
CA ARG A 255 11.43 -2.68 -24.50
C ARG A 255 12.24 -1.41 -24.83
N GLU A 256 11.61 -0.24 -24.85
CA GLU A 256 12.29 1.04 -25.03
C GLU A 256 13.36 1.24 -23.94
N GLY A 257 13.03 0.96 -22.67
CA GLY A 257 13.99 1.04 -21.55
C GLY A 257 15.14 0.02 -21.63
N LEU A 258 14.97 -1.13 -22.30
CA LEU A 258 16.02 -2.10 -22.57
C LEU A 258 16.99 -1.63 -23.68
N SER A 259 16.46 -1.02 -24.75
CA SER A 259 17.26 -0.50 -25.86
C SER A 259 18.18 0.63 -25.42
N ASP A 260 17.69 1.55 -24.59
CA ASP A 260 18.50 2.64 -24.01
C ASP A 260 19.65 2.14 -23.12
N ARG A 261 19.45 1.04 -22.41
CA ARG A 261 20.50 0.41 -21.59
C ARG A 261 21.59 -0.24 -22.42
N THR A 262 21.21 -0.87 -23.52
CA THR A 262 22.18 -1.52 -24.43
C THR A 262 23.04 -0.48 -25.14
N MET A 263 22.49 0.70 -25.44
CA MET A 263 23.24 1.81 -26.03
C MET A 263 24.17 2.53 -25.06
N LEU A 264 23.87 2.53 -23.75
CA LEU A 264 24.70 3.17 -22.72
C LEU A 264 25.81 2.24 -22.19
N ALA A 265 25.79 0.95 -22.55
CA ALA A 265 26.78 -0.05 -22.14
C ALA A 265 27.87 -0.31 -23.22
N LEU A 266 27.83 0.43 -24.34
CA LEU A 266 28.82 0.50 -25.40
C LEU A 266 29.63 1.80 -25.29
#